data_50d8e7b5772751223920bbdbb24aa47f
#
_entry.id   50d8e7b5772751223920bbdbb24aa47f
#
_cell.length_a   1.000
_cell.length_b   1.000
_cell.length_c   1.000
_cell.angle_alpha   90.00
_cell.angle_beta   90.00
_cell.angle_gamma   90.00
#
_symmetry.space_group_name_H-M   'P 1'
#
loop_
_entity.id
_entity.type
_entity.pdbx_description
1 polymer ?
#
loop_
_entity_poly.entity_id
_entity_poly.type
_entity_poly.pdbx_seq_one_letter_code
_entity_poly.pdbx_strand_id
1 'polypeptide(L)'
;MAWDFETDPDFQTELDWMDEFVRDEVEPLDFVLDDPYDKSDERAMEILRPLQAQVKARGLWACHLGPELGGPGYGQVKLALMNQILGRSGFAPTVFGCQAPDSGNAEILAHFGTQPQKDRYLQPLLDGEISSCYSMTEPHGGADPTLFTTNAVKDGDEWVLNGEKWFSSNARYASFFIVMAVTNPEISAYEGMSMFIVPAETPGVNIIRNVGIGTESEEDASHAYMRYENVRLTDDNLLGEPGSAFGIAQVRLGGGRIHHAMRTIAQLEKAFDMMCERALSRSTRNGPLASLGVVQEQIADSWIEIEQFKLLVMRAAWKIDKYNDYRRVRHDIAAVKVAMPKVYHDVVLRAMHLHGALGVSNEMPFTRMLIGAEVMALADGPTEVHKTTVARQVLRQYKATDDLFPSRHLPKLKAAARDKYAAYFEHELAAI
;
A
#
# COMPACT_ATOMS: atom_id res chain seq x y z
N MET A 1 25.38 8.16 1.45
CA MET A 1 25.36 6.89 0.71
C MET A 1 25.52 7.19 -0.76
N ALA A 2 26.44 6.52 -1.42
CA ALA A 2 26.50 6.52 -2.88
C ALA A 2 25.19 5.92 -3.42
N TRP A 3 24.79 6.31 -4.62
CA TRP A 3 23.68 5.68 -5.30
C TRP A 3 24.20 4.34 -5.87
N ASP A 4 23.63 3.24 -5.35
CA ASP A 4 23.99 1.89 -5.74
C ASP A 4 22.72 1.07 -5.97
N PHE A 5 22.76 0.13 -6.89
CA PHE A 5 21.65 -0.78 -7.20
C PHE A 5 21.85 -2.17 -6.59
N GLU A 6 22.98 -2.42 -5.98
CA GLU A 6 23.26 -3.66 -5.24
C GLU A 6 22.97 -3.46 -3.76
N THR A 7 22.68 -4.55 -3.06
CA THR A 7 22.59 -4.57 -1.60
C THR A 7 23.86 -5.16 -0.99
N ASP A 8 24.01 -5.10 0.34
CA ASP A 8 25.16 -5.75 0.99
C ASP A 8 25.08 -7.30 0.82
N PRO A 9 26.21 -8.00 0.70
CA PRO A 9 26.25 -9.43 0.39
C PRO A 9 25.55 -10.30 1.43
N ASP A 10 25.61 -9.90 2.72
CA ASP A 10 24.96 -10.66 3.79
C ASP A 10 23.44 -10.58 3.64
N PHE A 11 22.93 -9.39 3.32
CA PHE A 11 21.50 -9.22 3.07
C PHE A 11 21.04 -9.86 1.75
N GLN A 12 21.89 -9.88 0.72
CA GLN A 12 21.59 -10.63 -0.51
C GLN A 12 21.39 -12.11 -0.22
N THR A 13 22.20 -12.70 0.66
CA THR A 13 22.02 -14.09 1.09
C THR A 13 20.67 -14.34 1.77
N GLU A 14 20.18 -13.36 2.57
CA GLU A 14 18.83 -13.46 3.12
C GLU A 14 17.74 -13.33 2.06
N LEU A 15 17.91 -12.46 1.08
CA LEU A 15 16.96 -12.33 -0.04
C LEU A 15 16.91 -13.60 -0.90
N ASP A 16 18.06 -14.22 -1.17
CA ASP A 16 18.13 -15.46 -1.93
C ASP A 16 17.39 -16.60 -1.19
N TRP A 17 17.61 -16.72 0.12
CA TRP A 17 16.85 -17.66 0.95
C TRP A 17 15.35 -17.34 0.95
N MET A 18 14.97 -16.05 1.05
CA MET A 18 13.55 -15.65 1.02
C MET A 18 12.88 -16.03 -0.30
N ASP A 19 13.56 -15.83 -1.44
CA ASP A 19 13.01 -16.13 -2.76
C ASP A 19 12.78 -17.64 -2.91
N GLU A 20 13.77 -18.48 -2.54
CA GLU A 20 13.64 -19.94 -2.52
C GLU A 20 12.52 -20.37 -1.57
N PHE A 21 12.53 -19.90 -0.33
CA PHE A 21 11.53 -20.26 0.69
C PHE A 21 10.10 -19.86 0.29
N VAL A 22 9.93 -18.66 -0.27
CA VAL A 22 8.59 -18.22 -0.71
C VAL A 22 8.11 -19.03 -1.90
N ARG A 23 8.95 -19.35 -2.86
CA ARG A 23 8.57 -20.14 -4.05
C ARG A 23 8.25 -21.59 -3.70
N ASP A 24 9.06 -22.19 -2.85
CA ASP A 24 8.97 -23.63 -2.60
C ASP A 24 7.99 -23.99 -1.49
N GLU A 25 7.90 -23.15 -0.43
CA GLU A 25 7.13 -23.48 0.76
C GLU A 25 5.85 -22.63 0.93
N VAL A 26 5.86 -21.38 0.45
CA VAL A 26 4.77 -20.45 0.75
C VAL A 26 3.82 -20.26 -0.45
N GLU A 27 4.34 -20.07 -1.67
CA GLU A 27 3.50 -19.88 -2.85
C GLU A 27 2.55 -21.08 -3.11
N PRO A 28 2.91 -22.35 -2.83
CA PRO A 28 1.97 -23.47 -2.93
C PRO A 28 0.74 -23.35 -2.03
N LEU A 29 0.81 -22.58 -0.94
CA LEU A 29 -0.33 -22.39 -0.03
C LEU A 29 -1.48 -21.64 -0.71
N ASP A 30 -1.19 -20.76 -1.67
CA ASP A 30 -2.19 -20.04 -2.46
C ASP A 30 -3.15 -20.98 -3.22
N PHE A 31 -2.81 -22.27 -3.36
CA PHE A 31 -3.58 -23.27 -4.11
C PHE A 31 -4.29 -24.31 -3.23
N VAL A 32 -4.01 -24.31 -1.92
CA VAL A 32 -4.52 -25.35 -1.00
C VAL A 32 -5.17 -24.79 0.26
N LEU A 33 -4.98 -23.49 0.54
CA LEU A 33 -5.60 -22.78 1.64
C LEU A 33 -6.43 -21.59 1.10
N ASP A 34 -7.53 -21.29 1.77
CA ASP A 34 -8.51 -20.32 1.27
C ASP A 34 -8.18 -18.87 1.73
N ASP A 35 -7.85 -18.68 3.00
CA ASP A 35 -7.68 -17.34 3.59
C ASP A 35 -6.41 -17.25 4.47
N PRO A 36 -5.47 -16.33 4.16
CA PRO A 36 -4.26 -16.15 4.95
C PRO A 36 -4.48 -15.50 6.33
N TYR A 37 -5.70 -15.02 6.62
CA TYR A 37 -6.02 -14.28 7.83
C TYR A 37 -6.83 -15.07 8.84
N ASP A 38 -7.41 -16.22 8.44
CA ASP A 38 -8.22 -17.07 9.31
C ASP A 38 -7.33 -17.87 10.27
N LYS A 39 -7.14 -17.35 11.47
CA LYS A 39 -6.40 -18.03 12.55
C LYS A 39 -7.23 -19.08 13.27
N SER A 40 -8.52 -19.22 12.97
CA SER A 40 -9.39 -20.25 13.52
C SER A 40 -9.34 -21.57 12.71
N ASP A 41 -8.82 -21.53 11.49
CA ASP A 41 -8.53 -22.75 10.71
C ASP A 41 -7.29 -23.47 11.30
N GLU A 42 -7.54 -24.47 12.15
CA GLU A 42 -6.47 -25.22 12.80
C GLU A 42 -5.55 -25.91 11.77
N ARG A 43 -6.08 -26.41 10.67
CA ARG A 43 -5.33 -27.05 9.58
C ARG A 43 -4.36 -26.07 8.91
N ALA A 44 -4.86 -24.86 8.61
CA ALA A 44 -4.02 -23.80 8.05
C ALA A 44 -2.93 -23.40 9.06
N MET A 45 -3.27 -23.27 10.34
CA MET A 45 -2.33 -22.89 11.39
C MET A 45 -1.29 -23.98 11.68
N GLU A 46 -1.61 -25.28 11.52
CA GLU A 46 -0.63 -26.36 11.60
C GLU A 46 0.47 -26.24 10.53
N ILE A 47 0.13 -25.74 9.34
CA ILE A 47 1.08 -25.47 8.25
C ILE A 47 1.82 -24.16 8.45
N LEU A 48 1.11 -23.09 8.82
CA LEU A 48 1.68 -21.74 8.89
C LEU A 48 2.67 -21.55 10.04
N ARG A 49 2.37 -22.11 11.24
CA ARG A 49 3.24 -21.93 12.44
C ARG A 49 4.67 -22.40 12.24
N PRO A 50 4.97 -23.59 11.66
CA PRO A 50 6.33 -23.99 11.37
C PRO A 50 7.06 -23.06 10.39
N LEU A 51 6.37 -22.55 9.36
CA LEU A 51 6.93 -21.59 8.42
C LEU A 51 7.25 -20.24 9.09
N GLN A 52 6.33 -19.73 9.89
CA GLN A 52 6.55 -18.53 10.71
C GLN A 52 7.71 -18.71 11.68
N ALA A 53 7.87 -19.90 12.29
CA ALA A 53 8.99 -20.18 13.19
C ALA A 53 10.34 -20.10 12.47
N GLN A 54 10.44 -20.57 11.21
CA GLN A 54 11.65 -20.43 10.40
C GLN A 54 11.98 -18.96 10.12
N VAL A 55 10.97 -18.14 9.76
CA VAL A 55 11.13 -16.70 9.53
C VAL A 55 11.57 -15.97 10.81
N LYS A 56 10.95 -16.31 11.95
CA LYS A 56 11.32 -15.76 13.28
C LYS A 56 12.77 -16.12 13.66
N ALA A 57 13.18 -17.37 13.44
CA ALA A 57 14.53 -17.85 13.75
C ALA A 57 15.62 -17.12 12.94
N ARG A 58 15.30 -16.60 11.74
CA ARG A 58 16.19 -15.80 10.91
C ARG A 58 16.14 -14.29 11.23
N GLY A 59 15.27 -13.84 12.13
CA GLY A 59 15.09 -12.42 12.42
C GLY A 59 14.38 -11.63 11.32
N LEU A 60 13.63 -12.29 10.43
CA LEU A 60 12.92 -11.67 9.30
C LEU A 60 11.45 -11.36 9.63
N TRP A 61 10.98 -11.74 10.82
CA TRP A 61 9.62 -11.52 11.27
C TRP A 61 9.32 -10.03 11.53
N ALA A 62 8.11 -9.57 11.21
CA ALA A 62 7.67 -8.18 11.36
C ALA A 62 8.65 -7.18 10.71
N CYS A 63 9.17 -7.51 9.54
CA CYS A 63 10.23 -6.81 8.83
C CYS A 63 9.93 -5.34 8.50
N HIS A 64 8.68 -4.91 8.63
CA HIS A 64 8.22 -3.53 8.37
C HIS A 64 8.45 -2.57 9.55
N LEU A 65 8.74 -3.07 10.75
CA LEU A 65 8.90 -2.27 11.96
C LEU A 65 10.37 -1.98 12.29
N GLY A 66 10.59 -0.79 12.85
CA GLY A 66 11.88 -0.42 13.46
C GLY A 66 12.11 -1.11 14.82
N PRO A 67 13.36 -1.11 15.33
CA PRO A 67 13.68 -1.75 16.60
C PRO A 67 12.92 -1.13 17.78
N GLU A 68 12.69 0.17 17.74
CA GLU A 68 11.92 0.93 18.74
C GLU A 68 10.43 0.53 18.77
N LEU A 69 9.95 -0.14 17.72
CA LEU A 69 8.58 -0.61 17.56
C LEU A 69 8.47 -2.14 17.68
N GLY A 70 9.56 -2.83 18.07
CA GLY A 70 9.61 -4.27 18.24
C GLY A 70 9.96 -5.07 16.97
N GLY A 71 10.37 -4.41 15.90
CA GLY A 71 10.79 -5.06 14.65
C GLY A 71 12.32 -5.12 14.47
N PRO A 72 12.80 -5.72 13.38
CA PRO A 72 14.24 -5.90 13.09
C PRO A 72 14.94 -4.63 12.58
N GLY A 73 14.20 -3.63 12.07
CA GLY A 73 14.79 -2.35 11.66
C GLY A 73 15.53 -2.36 10.34
N TYR A 74 15.03 -3.07 9.35
CA TYR A 74 15.66 -3.14 8.02
C TYR A 74 15.67 -1.79 7.26
N GLY A 75 14.74 -0.89 7.56
CA GLY A 75 14.49 0.30 6.77
C GLY A 75 13.70 0.03 5.50
N GLN A 76 13.32 1.08 4.80
CA GLN A 76 12.39 0.97 3.68
C GLN A 76 13.04 0.44 2.39
N VAL A 77 14.35 0.67 2.17
CA VAL A 77 15.06 0.13 1.00
C VAL A 77 15.15 -1.39 1.07
N LYS A 78 15.62 -1.94 2.19
CA LYS A 78 15.68 -3.39 2.39
C LYS A 78 14.29 -4.00 2.40
N LEU A 79 13.32 -3.35 3.06
CA LEU A 79 11.93 -3.77 3.05
C LEU A 79 11.33 -3.80 1.63
N ALA A 80 11.73 -2.87 0.75
CA ALA A 80 11.29 -2.89 -0.64
C ALA A 80 11.82 -4.12 -1.39
N LEU A 81 13.07 -4.50 -1.18
CA LEU A 81 13.65 -5.71 -1.75
C LEU A 81 12.95 -6.97 -1.22
N MET A 82 12.70 -7.04 0.09
CA MET A 82 11.94 -8.15 0.70
C MET A 82 10.52 -8.25 0.12
N ASN A 83 9.80 -7.13 0.03
CA ASN A 83 8.41 -7.13 -0.46
C ASN A 83 8.30 -7.48 -1.96
N GLN A 84 9.35 -7.27 -2.77
CA GLN A 84 9.40 -7.76 -4.15
C GLN A 84 9.38 -9.30 -4.21
N ILE A 85 9.78 -9.97 -3.14
CA ILE A 85 9.66 -11.42 -3.00
C ILE A 85 8.30 -11.77 -2.38
N LEU A 86 7.95 -11.13 -1.25
CA LEU A 86 6.73 -11.44 -0.48
C LEU A 86 5.44 -11.21 -1.26
N GLY A 87 5.46 -10.29 -2.23
CA GLY A 87 4.30 -10.02 -3.08
C GLY A 87 3.93 -11.18 -4.03
N ARG A 88 4.74 -12.25 -4.15
CA ARG A 88 4.44 -13.39 -5.02
C ARG A 88 3.26 -14.24 -4.52
N SER A 89 3.06 -14.33 -3.21
CA SER A 89 2.03 -15.13 -2.57
C SER A 89 1.14 -14.29 -1.66
N GLY A 90 -0.16 -14.61 -1.59
CA GLY A 90 -1.10 -14.04 -0.64
C GLY A 90 -0.74 -14.39 0.81
N PHE A 91 -0.14 -15.56 1.04
CA PHE A 91 0.28 -16.04 2.36
C PHE A 91 1.63 -15.49 2.83
N ALA A 92 2.52 -15.07 1.92
CA ALA A 92 3.86 -14.66 2.30
C ALA A 92 3.88 -13.48 3.31
N PRO A 93 3.07 -12.42 3.18
CA PRO A 93 3.02 -11.39 4.21
C PRO A 93 2.60 -11.91 5.59
N THR A 94 1.70 -12.90 5.66
CA THR A 94 1.26 -13.54 6.91
C THR A 94 2.35 -14.41 7.51
N VAL A 95 3.07 -15.16 6.67
CA VAL A 95 4.21 -15.98 7.10
C VAL A 95 5.35 -15.12 7.63
N PHE A 96 5.52 -13.89 7.14
CA PHE A 96 6.55 -12.95 7.58
C PHE A 96 6.06 -11.91 8.62
N GLY A 97 4.82 -12.00 9.09
CA GLY A 97 4.27 -11.10 10.11
C GLY A 97 4.17 -9.64 9.67
N CYS A 98 3.94 -9.39 8.38
CA CYS A 98 3.86 -8.04 7.82
C CYS A 98 2.61 -7.80 6.95
N GLN A 99 1.57 -8.64 7.12
CA GLN A 99 0.29 -8.52 6.40
C GLN A 99 -0.51 -7.28 6.82
N ALA A 100 -1.23 -6.70 5.88
CA ALA A 100 -2.23 -5.67 6.17
C ALA A 100 -3.60 -6.34 6.49
N PRO A 101 -4.40 -5.78 7.42
CA PRO A 101 -4.26 -4.48 8.10
C PRO A 101 -3.36 -4.50 9.34
N ASP A 102 -2.96 -5.66 9.84
CA ASP A 102 -2.25 -5.84 11.10
C ASP A 102 -0.93 -5.05 11.17
N SER A 103 -0.15 -5.05 10.09
CA SER A 103 1.11 -4.31 10.05
C SER A 103 0.93 -2.80 10.28
N GLY A 104 -0.05 -2.19 9.64
CA GLY A 104 -0.34 -0.76 9.84
C GLY A 104 -0.98 -0.46 11.20
N ASN A 105 -1.79 -1.39 11.71
CA ASN A 105 -2.39 -1.27 13.04
C ASN A 105 -1.33 -1.43 14.13
N ALA A 106 -0.38 -2.35 13.97
CA ALA A 106 0.77 -2.51 14.86
C ALA A 106 1.61 -1.23 14.92
N GLU A 107 1.88 -0.59 13.77
CA GLU A 107 2.64 0.66 13.70
C GLU A 107 1.98 1.77 14.54
N ILE A 108 0.68 2.02 14.37
CA ILE A 108 0.00 3.07 15.13
C ILE A 108 -0.21 2.72 16.61
N LEU A 109 -0.39 1.45 16.96
CA LEU A 109 -0.41 1.00 18.36
C LEU A 109 0.96 1.21 19.02
N ALA A 110 2.05 0.90 18.31
CA ALA A 110 3.41 1.10 18.82
C ALA A 110 3.72 2.58 19.07
N HIS A 111 3.28 3.48 18.16
CA HIS A 111 3.52 4.92 18.29
C HIS A 111 2.60 5.61 19.30
N PHE A 112 1.32 5.28 19.31
CA PHE A 112 0.30 6.08 19.99
C PHE A 112 -0.38 5.34 21.15
N GLY A 113 -0.20 4.03 21.27
CA GLY A 113 -0.80 3.22 22.33
C GLY A 113 -0.15 3.45 23.68
N THR A 114 -0.96 3.42 24.75
CA THR A 114 -0.49 3.35 26.13
C THR A 114 0.16 1.99 26.40
N GLN A 115 0.94 1.87 27.48
CA GLN A 115 1.56 0.58 27.80
C GLN A 115 0.53 -0.55 28.00
N PRO A 116 -0.59 -0.36 28.73
CA PRO A 116 -1.63 -1.39 28.82
C PRO A 116 -2.23 -1.79 27.45
N GLN A 117 -2.40 -0.83 26.53
CA GLN A 117 -2.87 -1.13 25.18
C GLN A 117 -1.83 -1.92 24.37
N LYS A 118 -0.54 -1.60 24.52
CA LYS A 118 0.55 -2.33 23.89
C LYS A 118 0.63 -3.77 24.40
N ASP A 119 0.54 -3.96 25.69
CA ASP A 119 0.57 -5.28 26.31
C ASP A 119 -0.64 -6.14 25.89
N ARG A 120 -1.81 -5.52 25.79
CA ARG A 120 -3.06 -6.23 25.47
C ARG A 120 -3.25 -6.50 23.98
N TYR A 121 -2.85 -5.58 23.11
CA TYR A 121 -3.17 -5.63 21.68
C TYR A 121 -1.93 -5.71 20.77
N LEU A 122 -0.89 -4.90 21.03
CA LEU A 122 0.27 -4.85 20.17
C LEU A 122 1.10 -6.12 20.27
N GLN A 123 1.45 -6.54 21.49
CA GLN A 123 2.32 -7.70 21.66
C GLN A 123 1.70 -8.98 21.09
N PRO A 124 0.44 -9.36 21.39
CA PRO A 124 -0.19 -10.53 20.77
C PRO A 124 -0.36 -10.40 19.25
N LEU A 125 -0.54 -9.16 18.73
CA LEU A 125 -0.61 -8.91 17.30
C LEU A 125 0.75 -9.17 16.63
N LEU A 126 1.85 -8.69 17.21
CA LEU A 126 3.22 -8.92 16.74
C LEU A 126 3.62 -10.39 16.86
N ASP A 127 3.14 -11.09 17.88
CA ASP A 127 3.38 -12.53 18.06
C ASP A 127 2.61 -13.39 17.03
N GLY A 128 1.64 -12.78 16.34
CA GLY A 128 0.79 -13.42 15.35
C GLY A 128 -0.36 -14.21 15.99
N GLU A 129 -0.67 -13.98 17.28
CA GLU A 129 -1.72 -14.68 18.03
C GLU A 129 -3.12 -14.16 17.72
N ILE A 130 -3.25 -12.85 17.52
CA ILE A 130 -4.53 -12.18 17.22
C ILE A 130 -4.48 -11.45 15.88
N SER A 131 -5.66 -11.12 15.35
CA SER A 131 -5.84 -10.29 14.16
C SER A 131 -6.58 -9.01 14.51
N SER A 132 -6.43 -7.98 13.70
CA SER A 132 -7.06 -6.69 13.90
C SER A 132 -7.78 -6.19 12.64
N CYS A 133 -8.67 -5.22 12.83
CA CYS A 133 -9.36 -4.53 11.75
C CYS A 133 -9.18 -3.03 11.87
N TYR A 134 -9.03 -2.35 10.73
CA TYR A 134 -9.05 -0.89 10.64
C TYR A 134 -10.37 -0.42 10.06
N SER A 135 -11.19 0.23 10.87
CA SER A 135 -12.58 0.60 10.57
C SER A 135 -12.69 2.12 10.44
N MET A 136 -12.36 2.64 9.25
CA MET A 136 -12.31 4.08 8.99
C MET A 136 -13.37 4.54 7.99
N THR A 137 -13.40 3.93 6.79
CA THR A 137 -14.25 4.32 5.67
C THR A 137 -15.74 4.17 6.00
N GLU A 138 -16.58 5.06 5.49
CA GLU A 138 -18.04 5.01 5.64
C GLU A 138 -18.74 4.83 4.29
N PRO A 139 -19.97 4.30 4.25
CA PRO A 139 -20.71 4.14 2.99
C PRO A 139 -20.90 5.43 2.20
N HIS A 140 -20.94 6.59 2.88
CA HIS A 140 -21.18 7.89 2.29
C HIS A 140 -19.92 8.78 2.17
N GLY A 141 -18.80 8.39 2.78
CA GLY A 141 -17.62 9.21 2.91
C GLY A 141 -16.31 8.44 2.69
N GLY A 142 -16.07 7.87 1.52
CA GLY A 142 -14.86 7.07 1.26
C GLY A 142 -13.57 7.89 1.29
N ALA A 143 -13.35 8.69 0.26
CA ALA A 143 -12.10 9.45 0.07
C ALA A 143 -12.06 10.78 0.84
N ASP A 144 -13.17 11.24 1.35
CA ASP A 144 -13.33 12.50 2.08
C ASP A 144 -13.78 12.25 3.52
N PRO A 145 -12.85 12.22 4.48
CA PRO A 145 -13.17 12.01 5.89
C PRO A 145 -14.00 13.15 6.51
N THR A 146 -14.11 14.30 5.85
CA THR A 146 -14.96 15.40 6.33
C THR A 146 -16.45 15.09 6.26
N LEU A 147 -16.82 14.02 5.55
CA LEU A 147 -18.19 13.50 5.42
C LEU A 147 -18.53 12.41 6.42
N PHE A 148 -17.59 12.02 7.28
CA PHE A 148 -17.85 10.95 8.26
C PHE A 148 -18.90 11.35 9.28
N THR A 149 -19.79 10.41 9.59
CA THR A 149 -20.93 10.56 10.49
C THR A 149 -20.88 9.63 11.70
N THR A 150 -20.08 8.56 11.64
CA THR A 150 -19.82 7.74 12.83
C THR A 150 -19.28 8.62 13.93
N ASN A 151 -19.91 8.60 15.09
CA ASN A 151 -19.62 9.51 16.19
C ASN A 151 -19.46 8.76 17.51
N ALA A 152 -18.72 9.37 18.43
CA ALA A 152 -18.63 8.94 19.81
C ALA A 152 -18.89 10.14 20.73
N VAL A 153 -19.95 10.04 21.53
CA VAL A 153 -20.39 11.12 22.43
C VAL A 153 -20.15 10.71 23.88
N LYS A 154 -19.63 11.64 24.70
CA LYS A 154 -19.49 11.41 26.16
C LYS A 154 -20.83 11.27 26.83
N ASP A 155 -20.97 10.23 27.66
CA ASP A 155 -22.08 9.95 28.55
C ASP A 155 -21.53 9.59 29.93
N GLY A 156 -21.36 10.59 30.80
CA GLY A 156 -20.61 10.45 32.04
C GLY A 156 -19.11 10.16 31.78
N ASP A 157 -18.61 9.08 32.34
CA ASP A 157 -17.21 8.64 32.18
C ASP A 157 -17.00 7.76 30.94
N GLU A 158 -18.07 7.45 30.19
CA GLU A 158 -18.01 6.59 29.01
C GLU A 158 -18.19 7.39 27.71
N TRP A 159 -17.76 6.78 26.60
CA TRP A 159 -18.10 7.17 25.24
C TRP A 159 -19.16 6.23 24.69
N VAL A 160 -20.13 6.77 23.99
CA VAL A 160 -21.16 5.98 23.27
C VAL A 160 -20.91 6.13 21.78
N LEU A 161 -20.38 5.05 21.18
CA LEU A 161 -20.03 5.01 19.76
C LEU A 161 -21.23 4.52 18.96
N ASN A 162 -21.60 5.28 17.92
CA ASN A 162 -22.66 4.95 16.97
C ASN A 162 -22.24 5.29 15.54
N GLY A 163 -22.67 4.46 14.57
CA GLY A 163 -22.47 4.73 13.15
C GLY A 163 -22.21 3.48 12.33
N GLU A 164 -21.84 3.71 11.08
CA GLU A 164 -21.62 2.63 10.11
C GLU A 164 -20.26 2.78 9.44
N LYS A 165 -19.60 1.65 9.18
CA LYS A 165 -18.32 1.59 8.50
C LYS A 165 -18.39 0.60 7.33
N TRP A 166 -17.57 0.89 6.31
CA TRP A 166 -17.56 0.16 5.06
C TRP A 166 -16.13 -0.29 4.72
N PHE A 167 -16.00 -1.45 4.09
CA PHE A 167 -14.70 -2.02 3.74
C PHE A 167 -13.75 -2.16 4.95
N SER A 168 -14.31 -2.60 6.07
CA SER A 168 -13.54 -2.94 7.27
C SER A 168 -12.86 -4.29 7.05
N SER A 169 -11.60 -4.25 6.58
CA SER A 169 -10.86 -5.46 6.19
C SER A 169 -10.57 -6.34 7.40
N ASN A 170 -10.76 -7.65 7.25
CA ASN A 170 -10.55 -8.70 8.26
C ASN A 170 -11.46 -8.59 9.50
N ALA A 171 -12.57 -7.86 9.41
CA ALA A 171 -13.49 -7.69 10.53
C ALA A 171 -13.98 -9.03 11.11
N ARG A 172 -14.22 -10.04 10.25
CA ARG A 172 -14.69 -11.38 10.66
C ARG A 172 -13.69 -12.16 11.49
N TYR A 173 -12.40 -11.82 11.40
CA TYR A 173 -11.28 -12.49 12.09
C TYR A 173 -10.69 -11.63 13.21
N ALA A 174 -11.10 -10.38 13.31
CA ALA A 174 -10.47 -9.42 14.21
C ALA A 174 -10.84 -9.68 15.68
N SER A 175 -9.83 -9.64 16.54
CA SER A 175 -10.03 -9.62 18.00
C SER A 175 -10.36 -8.21 18.50
N PHE A 176 -9.99 -7.19 17.73
CA PHE A 176 -10.32 -5.79 18.00
C PHE A 176 -10.35 -4.95 16.72
N PHE A 177 -11.07 -3.85 16.80
CA PHE A 177 -11.20 -2.84 15.75
C PHE A 177 -10.50 -1.56 16.16
N ILE A 178 -9.81 -0.89 15.22
CA ILE A 178 -9.38 0.49 15.37
C ILE A 178 -10.38 1.35 14.59
N VAL A 179 -11.23 2.08 15.33
CA VAL A 179 -12.38 2.80 14.78
C VAL A 179 -12.16 4.30 14.85
N MET A 180 -12.33 4.98 13.72
CA MET A 180 -12.29 6.44 13.63
C MET A 180 -13.71 7.02 13.75
N ALA A 181 -13.92 7.93 14.70
CA ALA A 181 -15.22 8.52 14.97
C ALA A 181 -15.13 10.04 15.25
N VAL A 182 -16.18 10.77 14.88
CA VAL A 182 -16.34 12.18 15.20
C VAL A 182 -16.64 12.32 16.70
N THR A 183 -15.81 13.06 17.42
CA THR A 183 -15.97 13.34 18.85
C THR A 183 -16.27 14.80 19.13
N ASN A 184 -15.92 15.70 18.21
CA ASN A 184 -16.26 17.12 18.29
C ASN A 184 -16.67 17.64 16.90
N PRO A 185 -17.98 17.74 16.60
CA PRO A 185 -18.46 18.21 15.30
C PRO A 185 -18.36 19.75 15.12
N GLU A 186 -18.06 20.50 16.18
CA GLU A 186 -18.02 21.98 16.15
C GLU A 186 -16.71 22.54 15.57
N ILE A 187 -15.69 21.70 15.41
CA ILE A 187 -14.38 22.09 14.89
C ILE A 187 -14.07 21.39 13.58
N SER A 188 -12.91 21.70 12.98
CA SER A 188 -12.46 21.05 11.76
C SER A 188 -12.52 19.52 11.88
N ALA A 189 -13.05 18.82 10.88
CA ALA A 189 -13.07 17.36 10.84
C ALA A 189 -11.67 16.73 11.01
N TYR A 190 -10.61 17.45 10.64
CA TYR A 190 -9.21 16.98 10.81
C TYR A 190 -8.73 17.02 12.27
N GLU A 191 -9.41 17.74 13.14
CA GLU A 191 -9.11 17.91 14.57
C GLU A 191 -10.27 17.42 15.46
N GLY A 192 -11.44 17.17 14.88
CA GLY A 192 -12.67 16.78 15.58
C GLY A 192 -12.91 15.29 15.65
N MET A 193 -11.97 14.45 15.18
CA MET A 193 -12.12 12.98 15.20
C MET A 193 -11.11 12.32 16.15
N SER A 194 -11.59 11.29 16.84
CA SER A 194 -10.77 10.46 17.73
C SER A 194 -10.73 9.02 17.24
N MET A 195 -9.74 8.28 17.70
CA MET A 195 -9.54 6.89 17.32
C MET A 195 -9.72 5.99 18.54
N PHE A 196 -10.49 4.92 18.38
CA PHE A 196 -10.83 4.02 19.48
C PHE A 196 -10.39 2.59 19.17
N ILE A 197 -9.84 1.91 20.18
CA ILE A 197 -9.63 0.46 20.16
C ILE A 197 -10.90 -0.18 20.73
N VAL A 198 -11.63 -0.92 19.89
CA VAL A 198 -12.91 -1.55 20.25
C VAL A 198 -12.72 -3.06 20.21
N PRO A 199 -12.78 -3.78 21.36
CA PRO A 199 -12.78 -5.25 21.38
C PRO A 199 -13.93 -5.82 20.54
N ALA A 200 -13.70 -6.92 19.84
CA ALA A 200 -14.68 -7.45 18.90
C ALA A 200 -15.98 -7.93 19.58
N GLU A 201 -15.84 -8.43 20.80
CA GLU A 201 -16.96 -8.91 21.62
C GLU A 201 -17.76 -7.81 22.33
N THR A 202 -17.39 -6.52 22.14
CA THR A 202 -18.10 -5.41 22.78
C THR A 202 -19.55 -5.36 22.30
N PRO A 203 -20.54 -5.34 23.21
CA PRO A 203 -21.95 -5.25 22.83
C PRO A 203 -22.23 -4.05 21.91
N GLY A 204 -23.00 -4.30 20.84
CA GLY A 204 -23.33 -3.28 19.83
C GLY A 204 -22.38 -3.22 18.64
N VAL A 205 -21.30 -4.01 18.63
CA VAL A 205 -20.46 -4.21 17.45
C VAL A 205 -21.11 -5.27 16.56
N ASN A 206 -21.51 -4.88 15.34
CA ASN A 206 -22.25 -5.76 14.44
C ASN A 206 -21.59 -5.81 13.06
N ILE A 207 -21.25 -7.00 12.58
CA ILE A 207 -20.96 -7.26 11.16
C ILE A 207 -22.29 -7.48 10.48
N ILE A 208 -22.71 -6.54 9.60
CA ILE A 208 -24.00 -6.63 8.89
C ILE A 208 -23.91 -7.67 7.78
N ARG A 209 -22.80 -7.66 7.04
CA ARG A 209 -22.41 -8.65 6.04
C ARG A 209 -20.93 -8.49 5.68
N ASN A 210 -20.37 -9.55 5.13
CA ASN A 210 -19.08 -9.44 4.46
C ASN A 210 -19.28 -8.96 3.01
N VAL A 211 -18.24 -8.38 2.42
CA VAL A 211 -18.25 -7.78 1.10
C VAL A 211 -17.06 -8.29 0.31
N GLY A 212 -17.35 -9.01 -0.76
CA GLY A 212 -16.32 -9.55 -1.66
C GLY A 212 -15.78 -8.52 -2.63
N ILE A 213 -14.59 -8.79 -3.12
CA ILE A 213 -13.95 -8.04 -4.20
C ILE A 213 -14.12 -8.80 -5.51
N GLY A 214 -14.65 -8.12 -6.53
CA GLY A 214 -14.92 -8.74 -7.83
C GLY A 214 -15.97 -9.83 -7.76
N THR A 215 -15.57 -11.08 -7.93
CA THR A 215 -16.46 -12.24 -7.95
C THR A 215 -16.42 -13.07 -6.66
N GLU A 216 -15.74 -12.60 -5.63
CA GLU A 216 -15.71 -13.28 -4.32
C GLU A 216 -17.13 -13.36 -3.75
N SER A 217 -17.49 -14.51 -3.17
CA SER A 217 -18.75 -14.68 -2.46
C SER A 217 -18.73 -13.94 -1.10
N GLU A 218 -19.89 -13.74 -0.50
CA GLU A 218 -19.94 -13.18 0.87
C GLU A 218 -19.24 -14.10 1.89
N GLU A 219 -19.27 -15.42 1.65
CA GLU A 219 -18.63 -16.41 2.52
C GLU A 219 -17.12 -16.35 2.47
N ASP A 220 -16.55 -16.03 1.30
CA ASP A 220 -15.10 -15.93 1.09
C ASP A 220 -14.56 -14.52 1.39
N ALA A 221 -15.45 -13.54 1.49
CA ALA A 221 -15.10 -12.13 1.60
C ALA A 221 -14.48 -11.77 2.95
N SER A 222 -13.38 -11.03 2.92
CA SER A 222 -12.68 -10.56 4.11
C SER A 222 -13.00 -9.12 4.53
N HIS A 223 -13.66 -8.34 3.68
CA HIS A 223 -14.10 -6.99 4.01
C HIS A 223 -15.51 -7.02 4.62
N ALA A 224 -15.83 -6.04 5.47
CA ALA A 224 -17.15 -6.00 6.12
C ALA A 224 -17.85 -4.65 6.01
N TYR A 225 -19.17 -4.72 5.99
CA TYR A 225 -20.05 -3.63 6.33
C TYR A 225 -20.38 -3.75 7.82
N MET A 226 -19.95 -2.75 8.59
CA MET A 226 -20.05 -2.72 10.05
C MET A 226 -21.11 -1.73 10.51
N ARG A 227 -21.75 -2.05 11.63
CA ARG A 227 -22.61 -1.13 12.37
C ARG A 227 -22.25 -1.16 13.86
N TYR A 228 -22.09 0.02 14.43
CA TYR A 228 -21.88 0.25 15.84
C TYR A 228 -23.16 0.84 16.42
N GLU A 229 -23.73 0.18 17.42
CA GLU A 229 -25.02 0.55 18.02
C GLU A 229 -24.85 0.67 19.55
N ASN A 230 -24.77 1.92 20.04
CA ASN A 230 -24.58 2.22 21.47
C ASN A 230 -23.41 1.46 22.10
N VAL A 231 -22.30 1.35 21.37
CA VAL A 231 -21.07 0.70 21.86
C VAL A 231 -20.46 1.56 22.95
N ARG A 232 -20.37 1.03 24.18
CA ARG A 232 -19.84 1.73 25.35
C ARG A 232 -18.35 1.47 25.50
N LEU A 233 -17.61 2.56 25.62
CA LEU A 233 -16.13 2.58 25.69
C LEU A 233 -15.71 3.54 26.81
N THR A 234 -14.56 3.32 27.39
CA THR A 234 -13.95 4.23 28.35
C THR A 234 -12.81 5.03 27.71
N ASP A 235 -12.19 5.95 28.44
CA ASP A 235 -11.01 6.69 27.96
C ASP A 235 -9.83 5.74 27.70
N ASP A 236 -9.77 4.57 28.36
CA ASP A 236 -8.75 3.55 28.10
C ASP A 236 -8.84 2.95 26.68
N ASN A 237 -9.96 3.13 25.99
CA ASN A 237 -10.14 2.71 24.60
C ASN A 237 -9.63 3.75 23.58
N LEU A 238 -9.32 4.99 23.98
CA LEU A 238 -8.76 5.99 23.08
C LEU A 238 -7.34 5.59 22.65
N LEU A 239 -7.09 5.59 21.35
CA LEU A 239 -5.76 5.45 20.78
C LEU A 239 -5.20 6.86 20.47
N GLY A 240 -4.22 7.28 21.25
CA GLY A 240 -3.71 8.64 21.23
C GLY A 240 -4.65 9.65 21.89
N GLU A 241 -4.42 10.93 21.67
CA GLU A 241 -5.21 12.02 22.26
C GLU A 241 -6.54 12.21 21.53
N PRO A 242 -7.60 12.69 22.23
CA PRO A 242 -8.84 13.12 21.57
C PRO A 242 -8.56 14.13 20.44
N GLY A 243 -9.21 13.97 19.31
CA GLY A 243 -9.03 14.84 18.14
C GLY A 243 -7.83 14.50 17.25
N SER A 244 -7.00 13.51 17.61
CA SER A 244 -5.76 13.17 16.88
C SER A 244 -5.93 12.14 15.78
N ALA A 245 -7.13 11.59 15.58
CA ALA A 245 -7.36 10.44 14.69
C ALA A 245 -6.86 10.65 13.25
N PHE A 246 -7.03 11.83 12.68
CA PHE A 246 -6.56 12.10 11.32
C PHE A 246 -5.03 12.02 11.21
N GLY A 247 -4.32 12.55 12.21
CA GLY A 247 -2.86 12.47 12.29
C GLY A 247 -2.38 11.02 12.39
N ILE A 248 -2.99 10.22 13.24
CA ILE A 248 -2.73 8.79 13.42
C ILE A 248 -2.99 8.04 12.11
N ALA A 249 -4.13 8.30 11.46
CA ALA A 249 -4.48 7.69 10.18
C ALA A 249 -3.43 7.99 9.09
N GLN A 250 -2.85 9.21 9.05
CA GLN A 250 -1.83 9.55 8.06
C GLN A 250 -0.50 8.80 8.27
N VAL A 251 -0.12 8.49 9.51
CA VAL A 251 1.03 7.64 9.82
C VAL A 251 0.80 6.25 9.24
N ARG A 252 -0.31 5.60 9.63
CA ARG A 252 -0.70 4.26 9.15
C ARG A 252 -0.77 4.16 7.63
N LEU A 253 -1.48 5.09 6.99
CA LEU A 253 -1.68 5.09 5.54
C LEU A 253 -0.40 5.44 4.76
N GLY A 254 0.55 6.14 5.38
CA GLY A 254 1.84 6.45 4.78
C GLY A 254 2.64 5.20 4.47
N GLY A 255 2.83 4.34 5.47
CA GLY A 255 3.48 3.03 5.34
C GLY A 255 2.71 2.09 4.40
N GLY A 256 1.39 1.95 4.58
CA GLY A 256 0.54 1.08 3.76
C GLY A 256 0.69 1.33 2.27
N ARG A 257 0.65 2.59 1.84
CA ARG A 257 0.76 2.98 0.43
C ARG A 257 2.04 2.50 -0.25
N ILE A 258 3.17 2.65 0.42
CA ILE A 258 4.46 2.24 -0.17
C ILE A 258 4.64 0.72 -0.11
N HIS A 259 4.19 0.05 0.95
CA HIS A 259 4.30 -1.40 1.08
C HIS A 259 3.44 -2.14 0.03
N HIS A 260 2.24 -1.66 -0.27
CA HIS A 260 1.44 -2.20 -1.37
C HIS A 260 2.16 -2.07 -2.72
N ALA A 261 2.78 -0.92 -2.99
CA ALA A 261 3.53 -0.73 -4.22
C ALA A 261 4.76 -1.64 -4.33
N MET A 262 5.47 -1.86 -3.23
CA MET A 262 6.60 -2.78 -3.17
C MET A 262 6.16 -4.22 -3.53
N ARG A 263 5.03 -4.70 -2.98
CA ARG A 263 4.49 -6.04 -3.26
C ARG A 263 3.92 -6.17 -4.66
N THR A 264 3.37 -5.10 -5.21
CA THR A 264 2.85 -5.11 -6.59
C THR A 264 3.93 -5.43 -7.61
N ILE A 265 5.20 -5.11 -7.32
CA ILE A 265 6.34 -5.44 -8.20
C ILE A 265 6.40 -6.96 -8.43
N ALA A 266 6.28 -7.77 -7.38
CA ALA A 266 6.28 -9.22 -7.51
C ALA A 266 5.12 -9.75 -8.38
N GLN A 267 3.95 -9.14 -8.27
CA GLN A 267 2.81 -9.50 -9.11
C GLN A 267 3.03 -9.10 -10.58
N LEU A 268 3.67 -7.97 -10.83
CA LEU A 268 4.07 -7.55 -12.17
C LEU A 268 5.06 -8.54 -12.79
N GLU A 269 6.10 -8.93 -12.05
CA GLU A 269 7.10 -9.90 -12.47
C GLU A 269 6.44 -11.27 -12.75
N LYS A 270 5.55 -11.73 -11.88
CA LYS A 270 4.79 -12.98 -12.08
C LYS A 270 3.96 -12.95 -13.37
N ALA A 271 3.27 -11.85 -13.65
CA ALA A 271 2.50 -11.69 -14.88
C ALA A 271 3.41 -11.62 -16.12
N PHE A 272 4.55 -10.97 -16.00
CA PHE A 272 5.55 -10.83 -17.06
C PHE A 272 6.22 -12.16 -17.39
N ASP A 273 6.58 -12.95 -16.38
CA ASP A 273 7.15 -14.30 -16.54
C ASP A 273 6.18 -15.19 -17.33
N MET A 274 4.90 -15.23 -16.91
CA MET A 274 3.86 -15.99 -17.62
C MET A 274 3.68 -15.51 -19.06
N MET A 275 3.75 -14.19 -19.32
CA MET A 275 3.66 -13.61 -20.65
C MET A 275 4.83 -14.05 -21.54
N CYS A 276 6.05 -14.02 -21.04
CA CYS A 276 7.25 -14.41 -21.75
C CYS A 276 7.27 -15.93 -22.04
N GLU A 277 6.95 -16.76 -21.05
CA GLU A 277 6.84 -18.20 -21.22
C GLU A 277 5.78 -18.54 -22.28
N ARG A 278 4.61 -17.92 -22.20
CA ARG A 278 3.55 -18.11 -23.19
C ARG A 278 3.98 -17.69 -24.59
N ALA A 279 4.67 -16.57 -24.74
CA ALA A 279 5.15 -16.07 -26.01
C ALA A 279 6.13 -17.05 -26.69
N LEU A 280 6.99 -17.68 -25.90
CA LEU A 280 7.97 -18.66 -26.38
C LEU A 280 7.33 -20.03 -26.71
N SER A 281 6.40 -20.48 -25.89
CA SER A 281 5.83 -21.84 -25.96
C SER A 281 4.65 -21.96 -26.92
N ARG A 282 3.87 -20.91 -27.18
CA ARG A 282 2.70 -20.93 -28.07
C ARG A 282 3.09 -20.70 -29.51
N SER A 283 2.86 -21.68 -30.37
CA SER A 283 3.11 -21.59 -31.80
C SER A 283 1.89 -21.11 -32.59
N THR A 284 2.14 -20.32 -33.59
CA THR A 284 1.23 -19.95 -34.66
C THR A 284 1.62 -20.69 -35.94
N ARG A 285 0.85 -20.51 -37.01
CA ARG A 285 1.17 -20.98 -38.34
C ARG A 285 2.54 -20.47 -38.83
N ASN A 286 3.01 -19.32 -38.36
CA ASN A 286 4.22 -18.65 -38.77
C ASN A 286 5.37 -18.75 -37.73
N GLY A 287 5.28 -19.63 -36.75
CA GLY A 287 6.25 -19.79 -35.68
C GLY A 287 5.71 -19.40 -34.30
N PRO A 288 6.57 -19.29 -33.28
CA PRO A 288 6.15 -18.94 -31.92
C PRO A 288 5.59 -17.50 -31.88
N LEU A 289 4.70 -17.23 -30.90
CA LEU A 289 4.17 -15.88 -30.69
C LEU A 289 5.29 -14.84 -30.52
N ALA A 290 6.38 -15.20 -29.87
CA ALA A 290 7.55 -14.35 -29.65
C ALA A 290 8.20 -13.83 -30.94
N SER A 291 7.93 -14.45 -32.12
CA SER A 291 8.43 -13.98 -33.42
C SER A 291 7.61 -12.84 -34.02
N LEU A 292 6.45 -12.53 -33.46
CA LEU A 292 5.55 -11.48 -33.95
C LEU A 292 5.95 -10.12 -33.37
N GLY A 293 6.12 -9.09 -34.23
CA GLY A 293 6.53 -7.76 -33.82
C GLY A 293 5.63 -7.13 -32.75
N VAL A 294 4.31 -7.31 -32.85
CA VAL A 294 3.34 -6.82 -31.85
C VAL A 294 3.55 -7.48 -30.47
N VAL A 295 3.97 -8.74 -30.41
CA VAL A 295 4.26 -9.45 -29.16
C VAL A 295 5.57 -8.94 -28.56
N GLN A 296 6.59 -8.72 -29.41
CA GLN A 296 7.87 -8.14 -28.99
C GLN A 296 7.69 -6.72 -28.40
N GLU A 297 6.83 -5.91 -29.02
CA GLU A 297 6.47 -4.58 -28.53
C GLU A 297 5.82 -4.68 -27.14
N GLN A 298 4.82 -5.56 -26.95
CA GLN A 298 4.15 -5.75 -25.67
C GLN A 298 5.10 -6.22 -24.56
N ILE A 299 6.04 -7.11 -24.88
CA ILE A 299 7.06 -7.58 -23.93
C ILE A 299 8.00 -6.43 -23.56
N ALA A 300 8.49 -5.67 -24.56
CA ALA A 300 9.39 -4.55 -24.34
C ALA A 300 8.73 -3.45 -23.49
N ASP A 301 7.51 -3.04 -23.84
CA ASP A 301 6.76 -2.03 -23.09
C ASP A 301 6.53 -2.48 -21.63
N SER A 302 6.15 -3.74 -21.44
CA SER A 302 5.90 -4.28 -20.08
C SER A 302 7.17 -4.28 -19.24
N TRP A 303 8.30 -4.72 -19.79
CA TRP A 303 9.57 -4.72 -19.10
C TRP A 303 10.02 -3.30 -18.72
N ILE A 304 9.92 -2.34 -19.69
CA ILE A 304 10.27 -0.94 -19.44
C ILE A 304 9.39 -0.32 -18.34
N GLU A 305 8.08 -0.54 -18.39
CA GLU A 305 7.14 -0.02 -17.39
C GLU A 305 7.41 -0.60 -16.01
N ILE A 306 7.72 -1.90 -15.90
CA ILE A 306 8.08 -2.56 -14.64
C ILE A 306 9.36 -1.94 -14.06
N GLU A 307 10.43 -1.81 -14.87
CA GLU A 307 11.70 -1.25 -14.41
C GLU A 307 11.55 0.21 -13.98
N GLN A 308 10.80 1.02 -14.72
CA GLN A 308 10.50 2.41 -14.33
C GLN A 308 9.74 2.46 -13.00
N PHE A 309 8.78 1.56 -12.81
CA PHE A 309 8.00 1.49 -11.57
C PHE A 309 8.87 1.03 -10.38
N LYS A 310 9.70 0.00 -10.56
CA LYS A 310 10.69 -0.45 -9.55
C LYS A 310 11.59 0.71 -9.11
N LEU A 311 12.17 1.44 -10.05
CA LEU A 311 13.02 2.59 -9.75
C LEU A 311 12.27 3.70 -8.99
N LEU A 312 11.01 3.97 -9.35
CA LEU A 312 10.18 4.94 -8.65
C LEU A 312 9.92 4.52 -7.19
N VAL A 313 9.60 3.25 -6.96
CA VAL A 313 9.38 2.66 -5.63
C VAL A 313 10.67 2.71 -4.80
N MET A 314 11.80 2.25 -5.35
CA MET A 314 13.11 2.24 -4.66
C MET A 314 13.56 3.66 -4.29
N ARG A 315 13.35 4.63 -5.19
CA ARG A 315 13.64 6.04 -4.90
C ARG A 315 12.79 6.59 -3.75
N ALA A 316 11.50 6.23 -3.70
CA ALA A 316 10.62 6.63 -2.61
C ALA A 316 11.06 5.98 -1.28
N ALA A 317 11.35 4.69 -1.28
CA ALA A 317 11.89 3.95 -0.13
C ALA A 317 13.20 4.58 0.40
N TRP A 318 14.16 4.85 -0.49
CA TRP A 318 15.41 5.52 -0.13
C TRP A 318 15.19 6.91 0.49
N LYS A 319 14.22 7.69 -0.01
CA LYS A 319 13.91 9.00 0.56
C LYS A 319 13.28 8.88 1.95
N ILE A 320 12.44 7.86 2.18
CA ILE A 320 11.86 7.62 3.51
C ILE A 320 12.99 7.32 4.50
N ASP A 321 13.90 6.41 4.18
CA ASP A 321 15.05 6.10 5.04
C ASP A 321 15.95 7.33 5.29
N LYS A 322 16.19 8.11 4.23
CA LYS A 322 17.06 9.29 4.32
C LYS A 322 16.50 10.40 5.22
N TYR A 323 15.19 10.63 5.17
CA TYR A 323 14.58 11.78 5.83
C TYR A 323 13.84 11.40 7.11
N ASN A 324 13.48 10.13 7.27
CA ASN A 324 12.65 9.59 8.35
C ASN A 324 11.40 10.47 8.62
N ASP A 325 10.76 10.94 7.54
CA ASP A 325 9.63 11.87 7.59
C ASP A 325 8.70 11.64 6.37
N TYR A 326 7.59 10.98 6.59
CA TYR A 326 6.56 10.72 5.57
C TYR A 326 5.95 12.01 4.99
N ARG A 327 5.90 13.10 5.76
CA ARG A 327 5.36 14.39 5.27
C ARG A 327 6.26 14.98 4.20
N ARG A 328 7.58 14.86 4.38
CA ARG A 328 8.59 15.35 3.44
C ARG A 328 8.60 14.59 2.12
N VAL A 329 8.30 13.29 2.16
CA VAL A 329 8.32 12.40 0.98
C VAL A 329 6.92 12.10 0.43
N ARG A 330 5.88 12.72 0.95
CA ARG A 330 4.48 12.41 0.61
C ARG A 330 4.15 12.51 -0.88
N HIS A 331 4.83 13.39 -1.63
CA HIS A 331 4.60 13.50 -3.07
C HIS A 331 5.25 12.35 -3.86
N ASP A 332 6.38 11.81 -3.39
CA ASP A 332 7.01 10.62 -3.98
C ASP A 332 6.13 9.40 -3.74
N ILE A 333 5.62 9.23 -2.50
CA ILE A 333 4.67 8.16 -2.15
C ILE A 333 3.37 8.29 -2.98
N ALA A 334 2.84 9.51 -3.13
CA ALA A 334 1.67 9.76 -3.96
C ALA A 334 1.94 9.42 -5.44
N ALA A 335 3.12 9.75 -5.97
CA ALA A 335 3.49 9.42 -7.35
C ALA A 335 3.58 7.89 -7.57
N VAL A 336 4.17 7.17 -6.62
CA VAL A 336 4.20 5.70 -6.62
C VAL A 336 2.77 5.14 -6.63
N LYS A 337 1.89 5.67 -5.76
CA LYS A 337 0.50 5.24 -5.65
C LYS A 337 -0.32 5.50 -6.92
N VAL A 338 0.01 6.56 -7.68
CA VAL A 338 -0.61 6.86 -8.99
C VAL A 338 -0.09 5.91 -10.08
N ALA A 339 1.20 5.60 -10.10
CA ALA A 339 1.81 4.76 -11.11
C ALA A 339 1.41 3.29 -10.97
N MET A 340 1.30 2.80 -9.73
CA MET A 340 1.06 1.40 -9.39
C MET A 340 -0.12 0.77 -10.12
N PRO A 341 -1.38 1.27 -9.98
CA PRO A 341 -2.53 0.60 -10.60
C PRO A 341 -2.45 0.60 -12.12
N LYS A 342 -1.94 1.68 -12.72
CA LYS A 342 -1.80 1.77 -14.18
C LYS A 342 -0.82 0.73 -14.73
N VAL A 343 0.37 0.65 -14.17
CA VAL A 343 1.39 -0.31 -14.62
C VAL A 343 0.89 -1.73 -14.38
N TYR A 344 0.27 -1.99 -13.22
CA TYR A 344 -0.25 -3.30 -12.88
C TYR A 344 -1.36 -3.73 -13.83
N HIS A 345 -2.33 -2.88 -14.11
CA HIS A 345 -3.39 -3.13 -15.08
C HIS A 345 -2.83 -3.41 -16.47
N ASP A 346 -1.95 -2.55 -16.98
CA ASP A 346 -1.50 -2.62 -18.38
C ASP A 346 -0.65 -3.88 -18.63
N VAL A 347 0.25 -4.23 -17.72
CA VAL A 347 1.08 -5.45 -17.84
C VAL A 347 0.22 -6.71 -17.77
N VAL A 348 -0.70 -6.78 -16.78
CA VAL A 348 -1.58 -7.95 -16.62
C VAL A 348 -2.54 -8.09 -17.82
N LEU A 349 -3.08 -6.99 -18.35
CA LEU A 349 -3.96 -7.03 -19.50
C LEU A 349 -3.25 -7.57 -20.75
N ARG A 350 -1.99 -7.14 -20.99
CA ARG A 350 -1.17 -7.66 -22.09
C ARG A 350 -0.90 -9.17 -21.91
N ALA A 351 -0.53 -9.60 -20.70
CA ALA A 351 -0.31 -11.00 -20.37
C ALA A 351 -1.60 -11.83 -20.58
N MET A 352 -2.73 -11.37 -20.09
CA MET A 352 -4.04 -12.00 -20.28
C MET A 352 -4.38 -12.17 -21.76
N HIS A 353 -4.25 -11.12 -22.55
CA HIS A 353 -4.57 -11.16 -23.99
C HIS A 353 -3.64 -12.11 -24.75
N LEU A 354 -2.36 -12.17 -24.40
CA LEU A 354 -1.41 -13.09 -25.01
C LEU A 354 -1.76 -14.57 -24.75
N HIS A 355 -2.42 -14.85 -23.64
CA HIS A 355 -2.93 -16.20 -23.33
C HIS A 355 -4.22 -16.54 -24.06
N GLY A 356 -4.92 -15.56 -24.66
CA GLY A 356 -6.19 -15.75 -25.36
C GLY A 356 -7.31 -16.20 -24.42
N ALA A 357 -8.12 -17.19 -24.84
CA ALA A 357 -9.24 -17.68 -24.02
C ALA A 357 -8.79 -18.25 -22.66
N LEU A 358 -7.61 -18.86 -22.60
CA LEU A 358 -7.02 -19.32 -21.32
C LEU A 358 -6.80 -18.15 -20.36
N GLY A 359 -6.36 -16.98 -20.85
CA GLY A 359 -6.05 -15.83 -20.03
C GLY A 359 -7.28 -15.22 -19.32
N VAL A 360 -8.47 -15.38 -19.87
CA VAL A 360 -9.73 -14.89 -19.25
C VAL A 360 -10.47 -15.98 -18.46
N SER A 361 -9.93 -17.18 -18.45
CA SER A 361 -10.50 -18.30 -17.69
C SER A 361 -10.07 -18.26 -16.22
N ASN A 362 -10.73 -19.03 -15.38
CA ASN A 362 -10.35 -19.25 -13.98
C ASN A 362 -9.14 -20.18 -13.78
N GLU A 363 -8.56 -20.70 -14.87
CA GLU A 363 -7.34 -21.49 -14.84
C GLU A 363 -6.05 -20.64 -14.81
N MET A 364 -6.18 -19.32 -15.00
CA MET A 364 -5.09 -18.34 -14.91
C MET A 364 -5.42 -17.23 -13.92
N PRO A 365 -4.43 -16.65 -13.23
CA PRO A 365 -4.67 -15.67 -12.16
C PRO A 365 -5.01 -14.26 -12.67
N PHE A 366 -4.99 -14.01 -13.98
CA PHE A 366 -5.02 -12.65 -14.55
C PHE A 366 -6.28 -11.87 -14.22
N THR A 367 -7.46 -12.52 -14.16
CA THR A 367 -8.71 -11.83 -13.79
C THR A 367 -8.62 -11.28 -12.36
N ARG A 368 -8.11 -12.10 -11.41
CA ARG A 368 -7.89 -11.66 -10.03
C ARG A 368 -6.84 -10.55 -9.95
N MET A 369 -5.76 -10.66 -10.73
CA MET A 369 -4.72 -9.63 -10.80
C MET A 369 -5.24 -8.30 -11.38
N LEU A 370 -6.11 -8.32 -12.39
CA LEU A 370 -6.75 -7.11 -12.93
C LEU A 370 -7.65 -6.44 -11.91
N ILE A 371 -8.48 -7.21 -11.20
CA ILE A 371 -9.28 -6.68 -10.09
C ILE A 371 -8.37 -6.11 -9.00
N GLY A 372 -7.26 -6.79 -8.69
CA GLY A 372 -6.24 -6.30 -7.78
C GLY A 372 -5.68 -4.94 -8.18
N ALA A 373 -5.45 -4.69 -9.47
CA ALA A 373 -5.01 -3.38 -9.97
C ALA A 373 -6.04 -2.27 -9.68
N GLU A 374 -7.33 -2.55 -9.88
CA GLU A 374 -8.41 -1.61 -9.56
C GLU A 374 -8.55 -1.38 -8.04
N VAL A 375 -8.39 -2.41 -7.23
CA VAL A 375 -8.34 -2.27 -5.77
C VAL A 375 -7.19 -1.33 -5.37
N MET A 376 -6.01 -1.50 -5.97
CA MET A 376 -4.86 -0.63 -5.72
C MET A 376 -5.09 0.82 -6.21
N ALA A 377 -6.00 1.07 -7.14
CA ALA A 377 -6.39 2.41 -7.56
C ALA A 377 -7.24 3.14 -6.51
N LEU A 378 -7.93 2.41 -5.64
CA LEU A 378 -8.92 2.92 -4.67
C LEU A 378 -8.41 2.89 -3.22
N ALA A 379 -7.80 1.78 -2.78
CA ALA A 379 -7.33 1.58 -1.41
C ALA A 379 -6.32 2.65 -0.97
N ASP A 380 -6.35 3.04 0.30
CA ASP A 380 -5.46 4.07 0.88
C ASP A 380 -5.52 5.44 0.18
N GLY A 381 -6.65 5.73 -0.44
CA GLY A 381 -6.95 6.94 -1.19
C GLY A 381 -6.90 6.72 -2.71
N PRO A 382 -7.94 7.21 -3.42
CA PRO A 382 -8.05 7.04 -4.87
C PRO A 382 -6.95 7.78 -5.64
N THR A 383 -6.67 7.27 -6.84
CA THR A 383 -5.65 7.80 -7.77
C THR A 383 -5.77 9.31 -7.97
N GLU A 384 -6.99 9.86 -8.06
CA GLU A 384 -7.26 11.29 -8.28
C GLU A 384 -6.78 12.16 -7.13
N VAL A 385 -6.97 11.70 -5.89
CA VAL A 385 -6.50 12.39 -4.67
C VAL A 385 -4.97 12.45 -4.67
N HIS A 386 -4.31 11.37 -5.05
CA HIS A 386 -2.86 11.30 -5.14
C HIS A 386 -2.30 12.16 -6.28
N LYS A 387 -2.93 12.18 -7.46
CA LYS A 387 -2.58 13.09 -8.57
C LYS A 387 -2.64 14.55 -8.13
N THR A 388 -3.70 14.93 -7.42
CA THR A 388 -3.84 16.29 -6.87
C THR A 388 -2.71 16.60 -5.87
N THR A 389 -2.33 15.64 -5.03
CA THR A 389 -1.22 15.79 -4.09
C THR A 389 0.10 16.01 -4.81
N VAL A 390 0.41 15.20 -5.84
CA VAL A 390 1.63 15.37 -6.67
C VAL A 390 1.65 16.75 -7.29
N ALA A 391 0.57 17.13 -7.99
CA ALA A 391 0.49 18.42 -8.70
C ALA A 391 0.71 19.60 -7.74
N ARG A 392 0.04 19.60 -6.59
CA ARG A 392 0.18 20.68 -5.57
C ARG A 392 1.61 20.77 -5.03
N GLN A 393 2.28 19.65 -4.79
CA GLN A 393 3.66 19.66 -4.29
C GLN A 393 4.67 20.10 -5.35
N VAL A 394 4.47 19.71 -6.61
CA VAL A 394 5.30 20.19 -7.73
C VAL A 394 5.13 21.70 -7.89
N LEU A 395 3.89 22.19 -7.96
CA LEU A 395 3.60 23.61 -8.17
C LEU A 395 4.18 24.53 -7.07
N ARG A 396 4.33 24.03 -5.83
CA ARG A 396 4.97 24.78 -4.73
C ARG A 396 6.44 25.15 -4.99
N GLN A 397 7.08 24.48 -5.94
CA GLN A 397 8.48 24.74 -6.31
C GLN A 397 8.60 25.87 -7.34
N TYR A 398 7.50 26.38 -7.85
CA TYR A 398 7.45 27.41 -8.87
C TYR A 398 6.82 28.69 -8.33
N LYS A 399 7.18 29.80 -8.93
CA LYS A 399 6.56 31.10 -8.66
C LYS A 399 5.80 31.56 -9.89
N ALA A 400 4.66 32.20 -9.66
CA ALA A 400 3.95 32.88 -10.74
C ALA A 400 4.83 34.00 -11.28
N THR A 401 4.65 34.32 -12.55
CA THR A 401 5.23 35.52 -13.16
C THR A 401 4.15 36.59 -13.21
N ASP A 402 4.53 37.83 -12.86
CA ASP A 402 3.66 39.00 -12.95
C ASP A 402 3.62 39.62 -14.36
N ASP A 403 4.37 39.03 -15.29
CA ASP A 403 4.49 39.45 -16.67
C ASP A 403 3.44 38.79 -17.56
N LEU A 404 3.03 39.48 -18.66
CA LEU A 404 2.10 38.95 -19.66
C LEU A 404 2.62 37.64 -20.28
N PHE A 405 3.95 37.45 -20.43
CA PHE A 405 4.57 36.30 -21.02
C PHE A 405 5.41 35.53 -19.97
N PRO A 406 5.47 34.18 -20.06
CA PRO A 406 6.26 33.39 -19.13
C PRO A 406 7.76 33.73 -19.24
N SER A 407 8.51 33.40 -18.17
CA SER A 407 9.95 33.71 -18.06
C SER A 407 10.79 33.08 -19.21
N ARG A 408 10.33 32.00 -19.83
CA ARG A 408 10.97 31.32 -20.96
C ARG A 408 10.45 31.79 -22.33
N HIS A 409 9.76 32.95 -22.39
CA HIS A 409 9.34 33.54 -23.65
C HIS A 409 10.55 33.93 -24.50
N LEU A 410 10.66 33.35 -25.72
CA LEU A 410 11.87 33.46 -26.56
C LEU A 410 12.27 34.90 -26.88
N PRO A 411 11.37 35.86 -27.22
CA PRO A 411 11.76 37.25 -27.44
C PRO A 411 12.45 37.87 -26.22
N LYS A 412 11.96 37.62 -25.00
CA LYS A 412 12.58 38.08 -23.75
C LYS A 412 13.99 37.50 -23.55
N LEU A 413 14.12 36.19 -23.76
CA LEU A 413 15.41 35.52 -23.63
C LEU A 413 16.43 36.02 -24.66
N LYS A 414 15.97 36.26 -25.90
CA LYS A 414 16.80 36.82 -26.96
C LYS A 414 17.25 38.25 -26.64
N ALA A 415 16.35 39.09 -26.15
CA ALA A 415 16.71 40.46 -25.71
C ALA A 415 17.72 40.43 -24.58
N ALA A 416 17.46 39.69 -23.51
CA ALA A 416 18.38 39.56 -22.39
C ALA A 416 19.75 38.98 -22.79
N ALA A 417 19.77 38.01 -23.73
CA ALA A 417 21.03 37.46 -24.23
C ALA A 417 21.80 38.49 -25.08
N ARG A 418 21.14 39.27 -25.91
CA ARG A 418 21.77 40.35 -26.70
C ARG A 418 22.37 41.42 -25.77
N ASP A 419 21.61 41.85 -24.75
CA ASP A 419 22.12 42.81 -23.76
C ASP A 419 23.35 42.24 -23.03
N LYS A 420 23.31 41.00 -22.57
CA LYS A 420 24.41 40.35 -21.88
C LYS A 420 25.68 40.27 -22.71
N TYR A 421 25.57 40.07 -24.01
CA TYR A 421 26.66 39.88 -24.94
C TYR A 421 26.84 41.07 -25.90
N ALA A 422 26.30 42.24 -25.57
CA ALA A 422 26.28 43.45 -26.44
C ALA A 422 27.64 43.76 -27.03
N ALA A 423 28.72 43.70 -26.22
CA ALA A 423 30.09 43.99 -26.64
C ALA A 423 30.58 43.08 -27.79
N TYR A 424 30.01 41.88 -27.95
CA TYR A 424 30.38 40.96 -29.06
C TYR A 424 29.61 41.22 -30.34
N PHE A 425 28.45 41.95 -30.26
CA PHE A 425 27.61 42.27 -31.41
C PHE A 425 27.74 43.73 -31.85
N GLU A 426 28.45 44.58 -31.12
CA GLU A 426 28.72 45.95 -31.50
C GLU A 426 29.49 46.08 -32.81
N HIS A 427 30.32 45.08 -33.16
CA HIS A 427 31.06 45.06 -34.44
C HIS A 427 30.21 44.69 -35.66
N GLU A 428 29.07 44.01 -35.48
CA GLU A 428 28.16 43.70 -36.59
C GLU A 428 27.31 44.90 -37.03
N LEU A 429 27.03 45.82 -36.14
CA LEU A 429 26.25 47.08 -36.42
C LEU A 429 27.11 48.17 -37.02
N ALA A 430 28.43 48.10 -36.90
CA ALA A 430 29.35 49.03 -37.54
C ALA A 430 29.75 48.66 -38.98
N ALA A 431 29.25 47.50 -39.48
CA ALA A 431 29.54 47.00 -40.81
C ALA A 431 28.32 47.09 -41.81
N ILE A 432 27.20 47.72 -41.37
CA ILE A 432 26.06 48.09 -42.18
C ILE A 432 26.03 49.62 -42.28
#